data_92d5fd9b603a3327b6e6ddf15725a4d8
#
_entry.id   92d5fd9b603a3327b6e6ddf15725a4d8
#
_cell.length_a   1.000
_cell.length_b   1.000
_cell.length_c   1.000
_cell.angle_alpha   90.00
_cell.angle_beta   90.00
_cell.angle_gamma   90.00
#
_symmetry.space_group_name_H-M   'P 1'
#
loop_
_entity.id
_entity.type
_entity.pdbx_description
1 polymer ?
#
loop_
_entity_poly.entity_id
_entity_poly.type
_entity_poly.pdbx_seq_one_letter_code
_entity_poly.pdbx_strand_id
1 'polypeptide(L)'
;MKKLLIVEGNLREENKSFSTVGIQTHTESLKDSLNYYTNDLQFDVINPSSDVSLDIIKDKLSTYNGLIWGGSSLNIYNDTPEIRRQIEFMKECQKKVKNILAICWGMQVAVTAAGGEVKKANGSHIGIANEITINESGLAHPLYRDKDKKFNSPAFNFDEVKTLPKDAICLASNKINKVQSLYFKINETKVWGLQYHPEITYEKMISLIEFRKDKLIENRKVFKSEKDIEDHISFIKKEVSISNKEKRMVELKNWLNQLD
;
A
#
# COMPACT_ATOMS: atom_id res chain seq x y z
N MET A 1 -5.37 -16.97 17.96
CA MET A 1 -5.59 -15.54 17.59
C MET A 1 -4.27 -14.95 17.13
N LYS A 2 -4.19 -14.47 15.88
CA LYS A 2 -2.97 -13.86 15.33
C LYS A 2 -2.92 -12.37 15.69
N LYS A 3 -1.76 -11.91 16.15
CA LYS A 3 -1.54 -10.53 16.53
C LYS A 3 -0.81 -9.79 15.41
N LEU A 4 -1.44 -8.75 14.86
CA LEU A 4 -0.92 -7.95 13.76
C LEU A 4 -0.65 -6.51 14.22
N LEU A 5 0.45 -5.94 13.73
CA LEU A 5 0.74 -4.53 13.86
C LEU A 5 0.36 -3.82 12.55
N ILE A 6 -0.58 -2.88 12.59
CA ILE A 6 -0.88 -1.98 11.47
C ILE A 6 -0.10 -0.69 11.68
N VAL A 7 0.69 -0.31 10.69
CA VAL A 7 1.43 0.94 10.67
C VAL A 7 0.72 1.92 9.75
N GLU A 8 0.22 3.02 10.34
CA GLU A 8 -0.43 4.10 9.62
C GLU A 8 0.62 5.02 9.00
N GLY A 9 0.64 5.10 7.67
CA GLY A 9 1.61 5.89 6.93
C GLY A 9 1.26 7.37 6.81
N ASN A 10 -0.03 7.73 6.88
CA ASN A 10 -0.47 9.12 6.79
C ASN A 10 -0.13 9.93 8.05
N LEU A 11 0.02 11.24 7.85
CA LEU A 11 0.02 12.19 8.98
C LEU A 11 -1.36 12.25 9.64
N ARG A 12 -1.42 12.62 10.92
CA ARG A 12 -2.68 12.70 11.67
C ARG A 12 -3.67 13.68 11.04
N GLU A 13 -3.18 14.80 10.54
CA GLU A 13 -3.97 15.84 9.87
C GLU A 13 -4.65 15.32 8.61
N GLU A 14 -3.98 14.49 7.82
CA GLU A 14 -4.55 13.86 6.63
C GLU A 14 -5.68 12.90 7.01
N ASN A 15 -5.46 12.04 8.01
CA ASN A 15 -6.48 11.12 8.50
C ASN A 15 -7.69 11.85 9.09
N LYS A 16 -7.46 12.97 9.81
CA LYS A 16 -8.54 13.82 10.31
C LYS A 16 -9.33 14.41 9.14
N SER A 17 -8.66 14.88 8.09
CA SER A 17 -9.31 15.41 6.89
C SER A 17 -10.19 14.36 6.20
N PHE A 18 -9.75 13.10 6.12
CA PHE A 18 -10.57 12.01 5.59
C PHE A 18 -11.82 11.76 6.43
N SER A 19 -11.66 11.70 7.76
CA SER A 19 -12.79 11.46 8.67
C SER A 19 -13.84 12.56 8.59
N THR A 20 -13.46 13.83 8.36
CA THR A 20 -14.43 14.95 8.25
C THR A 20 -15.33 14.85 7.01
N VAL A 21 -14.91 14.12 5.98
CA VAL A 21 -15.69 13.91 4.74
C VAL A 21 -16.19 12.47 4.60
N GLY A 22 -16.12 11.68 5.67
CA GLY A 22 -16.61 10.30 5.69
C GLY A 22 -15.77 9.30 4.89
N ILE A 23 -14.51 9.63 4.57
CA ILE A 23 -13.59 8.71 3.90
C ILE A 23 -12.86 7.88 4.96
N GLN A 24 -12.95 6.56 4.87
CA GLN A 24 -12.20 5.65 5.74
C GLN A 24 -10.69 5.84 5.60
N THR A 25 -9.97 5.76 6.71
CA THR A 25 -8.50 5.71 6.71
C THR A 25 -7.97 4.41 6.09
N HIS A 26 -6.67 4.34 5.81
CA HIS A 26 -6.02 3.09 5.37
C HIS A 26 -6.13 2.01 6.44
N THR A 27 -5.96 2.38 7.71
CA THR A 27 -6.08 1.47 8.86
C THR A 27 -7.46 0.84 8.94
N GLU A 28 -8.54 1.61 8.80
CA GLU A 28 -9.92 1.09 8.82
C GLU A 28 -10.17 0.12 7.64
N SER A 29 -9.77 0.50 6.42
CA SER A 29 -9.92 -0.36 5.24
C SER A 29 -9.12 -1.66 5.36
N LEU A 30 -7.93 -1.63 5.95
CA LEU A 30 -7.13 -2.83 6.23
C LEU A 30 -7.83 -3.75 7.22
N LYS A 31 -8.32 -3.21 8.36
CA LYS A 31 -9.05 -4.01 9.36
C LYS A 31 -10.28 -4.67 8.76
N ASP A 32 -11.09 -3.93 8.01
CA ASP A 32 -12.31 -4.45 7.37
C ASP A 32 -11.99 -5.55 6.35
N SER A 33 -10.91 -5.36 5.56
CA SER A 33 -10.49 -6.32 4.53
C SER A 33 -9.93 -7.60 5.14
N LEU A 34 -9.17 -7.50 6.23
CA LEU A 34 -8.59 -8.67 6.91
C LEU A 34 -9.65 -9.44 7.69
N ASN A 35 -10.55 -8.73 8.39
CA ASN A 35 -11.66 -9.34 9.13
C ASN A 35 -12.67 -10.03 8.20
N TYR A 36 -12.69 -9.70 6.90
CA TYR A 36 -13.49 -10.46 5.92
C TYR A 36 -13.05 -11.92 5.82
N TYR A 37 -11.75 -12.21 6.01
CA TYR A 37 -11.22 -13.56 5.89
C TYR A 37 -11.22 -14.34 7.20
N THR A 38 -11.13 -13.67 8.34
CA THR A 38 -11.08 -14.31 9.66
C THR A 38 -11.35 -13.33 10.79
N ASN A 39 -12.07 -13.79 11.81
CA ASN A 39 -12.30 -13.03 13.05
C ASN A 39 -11.23 -13.33 14.12
N ASP A 40 -10.21 -14.13 13.80
CA ASP A 40 -9.16 -14.55 14.75
C ASP A 40 -7.93 -13.62 14.68
N LEU A 41 -8.17 -12.31 14.58
CA LEU A 41 -7.15 -11.28 14.50
C LEU A 41 -7.25 -10.28 15.65
N GLN A 42 -6.10 -9.93 16.21
CA GLN A 42 -5.93 -8.80 17.12
C GLN A 42 -5.04 -7.76 16.45
N PHE A 43 -5.42 -6.49 16.51
CA PHE A 43 -4.70 -5.39 15.88
C PHE A 43 -4.17 -4.41 16.92
N ASP A 44 -2.87 -4.15 16.89
CA ASP A 44 -2.29 -2.92 17.42
C ASP A 44 -2.07 -1.95 16.25
N VAL A 45 -2.20 -0.66 16.50
CA VAL A 45 -2.01 0.40 15.48
C VAL A 45 -0.99 1.40 15.98
N ILE A 46 -0.07 1.82 15.11
CA ILE A 46 0.92 2.85 15.41
C ILE A 46 1.10 3.80 14.23
N ASN A 47 1.37 5.07 14.53
CA ASN A 47 1.77 6.06 13.55
C ASN A 47 3.18 6.57 13.87
N PRO A 48 4.22 6.08 13.16
CA PRO A 48 5.60 6.45 13.46
C PRO A 48 5.92 7.94 13.26
N SER A 49 5.12 8.66 12.47
CA SER A 49 5.31 10.10 12.26
C SER A 49 5.02 10.93 13.51
N SER A 50 4.13 10.47 14.38
CA SER A 50 3.57 11.29 15.48
C SER A 50 3.53 10.61 16.85
N ASP A 51 3.64 9.28 16.92
CA ASP A 51 3.49 8.58 18.20
C ASP A 51 4.78 8.65 19.03
N VAL A 52 4.63 8.97 20.30
CA VAL A 52 5.72 9.03 21.27
C VAL A 52 6.06 7.68 21.87
N SER A 53 5.19 6.69 21.70
CA SER A 53 5.32 5.33 22.25
C SER A 53 6.06 4.35 21.32
N LEU A 54 6.80 4.84 20.33
CA LEU A 54 7.55 3.99 19.38
C LEU A 54 8.48 3.02 20.06
N ASP A 55 9.15 3.41 21.13
CA ASP A 55 10.12 2.54 21.81
C ASP A 55 9.44 1.35 22.48
N ILE A 56 8.27 1.54 23.07
CA ILE A 56 7.46 0.47 23.66
C ILE A 56 7.06 -0.56 22.58
N ILE A 57 6.71 -0.09 21.38
CA ILE A 57 6.36 -0.98 20.27
C ILE A 57 7.60 -1.68 19.71
N LYS A 58 8.76 -1.01 19.60
CA LYS A 58 10.01 -1.61 19.12
C LYS A 58 10.43 -2.82 19.94
N ASP A 59 10.19 -2.81 21.26
CA ASP A 59 10.48 -3.93 22.15
C ASP A 59 9.53 -5.12 21.94
N LYS A 60 8.33 -4.88 21.40
CA LYS A 60 7.31 -5.89 21.15
C LYS A 60 7.26 -6.38 19.70
N LEU A 61 8.07 -5.84 18.78
CA LEU A 61 7.99 -6.15 17.35
C LEU A 61 8.06 -7.66 17.04
N SER A 62 8.89 -8.40 17.76
CA SER A 62 9.02 -9.86 17.58
C SER A 62 7.82 -10.67 18.08
N THR A 63 6.89 -10.06 18.80
CA THR A 63 5.68 -10.74 19.31
C THR A 63 4.52 -10.70 18.31
N TYR A 64 4.62 -9.92 17.23
CA TYR A 64 3.60 -9.88 16.18
C TYR A 64 3.82 -11.01 15.18
N ASN A 65 2.75 -11.69 14.80
CA ASN A 65 2.77 -12.69 13.71
C ASN A 65 3.05 -12.03 12.35
N GLY A 66 2.63 -10.76 12.18
CA GLY A 66 2.92 -9.98 10.99
C GLY A 66 2.68 -8.48 11.19
N LEU A 67 3.23 -7.70 10.25
CA LEU A 67 3.08 -6.26 10.20
C LEU A 67 2.52 -5.86 8.83
N ILE A 68 1.57 -4.93 8.82
CA ILE A 68 1.05 -4.33 7.59
C ILE A 68 1.30 -2.83 7.65
N TRP A 69 1.96 -2.31 6.61
CA TRP A 69 2.20 -0.87 6.47
C TRP A 69 1.35 -0.32 5.34
N GLY A 70 0.45 0.61 5.68
CA GLY A 70 -0.52 1.18 4.75
C GLY A 70 0.02 2.28 3.85
N GLY A 71 -0.88 2.87 3.07
CA GLY A 71 -0.61 3.98 2.17
C GLY A 71 -0.39 5.32 2.88
N SER A 72 0.09 6.32 2.12
CA SER A 72 0.23 7.71 2.53
C SER A 72 0.22 8.65 1.33
N SER A 73 -0.08 9.94 1.59
CA SER A 73 0.05 11.03 0.61
C SER A 73 1.46 11.65 0.55
N LEU A 74 2.39 11.16 1.36
CA LEU A 74 3.78 11.64 1.40
C LEU A 74 4.56 11.23 0.13
N ASN A 75 5.63 11.97 -0.17
CA ASN A 75 6.60 11.62 -1.20
C ASN A 75 7.96 11.40 -0.52
N ILE A 76 8.54 10.21 -0.65
CA ILE A 76 9.68 9.78 0.19
C ILE A 76 10.94 10.63 -0.01
N TYR A 77 11.11 11.20 -1.19
CA TYR A 77 12.24 12.08 -1.52
C TYR A 77 12.12 13.50 -0.96
N ASN A 78 11.02 13.86 -0.28
CA ASN A 78 10.91 15.15 0.42
C ASN A 78 11.71 15.20 1.71
N ASP A 79 12.14 14.05 2.22
CA ASP A 79 13.08 13.92 3.34
C ASP A 79 12.71 14.73 4.60
N THR A 80 11.41 14.75 4.96
CA THR A 80 10.95 15.43 6.17
C THR A 80 11.25 14.60 7.44
N PRO A 81 11.24 15.21 8.64
CA PRO A 81 11.42 14.46 9.90
C PRO A 81 10.47 13.28 10.07
N GLU A 82 9.20 13.42 9.64
CA GLU A 82 8.17 12.39 9.70
C GLU A 82 8.53 11.21 8.79
N ILE A 83 9.03 11.50 7.59
CA ILE A 83 9.49 10.47 6.62
C ILE A 83 10.69 9.72 7.18
N ARG A 84 11.69 10.44 7.71
CA ARG A 84 12.89 9.82 8.32
C ARG A 84 12.50 8.90 9.48
N ARG A 85 11.57 9.33 10.35
CA ARG A 85 11.08 8.49 11.47
C ARG A 85 10.43 7.21 10.95
N GLN A 86 9.63 7.29 9.87
CA GLN A 86 9.02 6.11 9.26
C GLN A 86 10.07 5.16 8.69
N ILE A 87 11.08 5.68 7.99
CA ILE A 87 12.18 4.86 7.44
C ILE A 87 12.97 4.17 8.56
N GLU A 88 13.33 4.90 9.62
CA GLU A 88 14.04 4.32 10.76
C GLU A 88 13.21 3.26 11.48
N PHE A 89 11.91 3.50 11.67
CA PHE A 89 11.03 2.49 12.26
C PHE A 89 10.91 1.22 11.37
N MET A 90 10.84 1.38 10.04
CA MET A 90 10.85 0.25 9.10
C MET A 90 12.14 -0.55 9.19
N LYS A 91 13.31 0.08 9.36
CA LYS A 91 14.58 -0.64 9.57
C LYS A 91 14.54 -1.53 10.82
N GLU A 92 13.91 -1.05 11.91
CA GLU A 92 13.71 -1.87 13.11
C GLU A 92 12.73 -3.01 12.87
N CYS A 93 11.64 -2.75 12.12
CA CYS A 93 10.70 -3.80 11.73
C CYS A 93 11.38 -4.89 10.89
N GLN A 94 12.24 -4.51 9.94
CA GLN A 94 13.00 -5.44 9.08
C GLN A 94 14.05 -6.28 9.83
N LYS A 95 14.34 -5.96 11.09
CA LYS A 95 15.22 -6.78 11.96
C LYS A 95 14.44 -7.76 12.84
N LYS A 96 13.18 -7.44 13.18
CA LYS A 96 12.47 -8.10 14.27
C LYS A 96 11.16 -8.78 13.87
N VAL A 97 10.49 -8.34 12.78
CA VAL A 97 9.20 -8.88 12.34
C VAL A 97 9.43 -9.89 11.21
N LYS A 98 8.90 -11.10 11.33
CA LYS A 98 9.10 -12.16 10.32
C LYS A 98 8.38 -11.89 8.99
N ASN A 99 7.18 -11.33 9.03
CA ASN A 99 6.33 -11.14 7.85
C ASN A 99 5.82 -9.70 7.77
N ILE A 100 6.19 -8.97 6.72
CA ILE A 100 5.74 -7.61 6.43
C ILE A 100 4.95 -7.60 5.12
N LEU A 101 3.74 -7.05 5.16
CA LEU A 101 2.99 -6.63 3.98
C LEU A 101 3.06 -5.10 3.86
N ALA A 102 3.69 -4.62 2.82
CA ALA A 102 3.98 -3.21 2.61
C ALA A 102 3.19 -2.70 1.40
N ILE A 103 2.19 -1.82 1.61
CA ILE A 103 1.23 -1.38 0.59
C ILE A 103 1.48 0.07 0.24
N CYS A 104 1.65 0.37 -1.04
CA CYS A 104 1.82 1.69 -1.64
C CYS A 104 2.98 2.45 -0.96
N TRP A 105 2.70 3.42 -0.11
CA TRP A 105 3.71 4.11 0.70
C TRP A 105 4.53 3.13 1.55
N GLY A 106 3.90 2.14 2.16
CA GLY A 106 4.58 1.10 2.93
C GLY A 106 5.65 0.38 2.11
N MET A 107 5.36 0.05 0.83
CA MET A 107 6.35 -0.55 -0.08
C MET A 107 7.51 0.42 -0.35
N GLN A 108 7.23 1.70 -0.57
CA GLN A 108 8.26 2.72 -0.80
C GLN A 108 9.17 2.90 0.41
N VAL A 109 8.60 2.93 1.62
CA VAL A 109 9.37 2.98 2.87
C VAL A 109 10.20 1.71 3.05
N ALA A 110 9.63 0.52 2.79
CA ALA A 110 10.35 -0.75 2.93
C ALA A 110 11.53 -0.88 1.95
N VAL A 111 11.34 -0.45 0.70
CA VAL A 111 12.38 -0.40 -0.34
C VAL A 111 13.49 0.54 0.08
N THR A 112 13.16 1.76 0.50
CA THR A 112 14.17 2.77 0.92
C THR A 112 14.93 2.32 2.17
N ALA A 113 14.24 1.74 3.17
CA ALA A 113 14.87 1.22 4.37
C ALA A 113 15.85 0.06 4.09
N ALA A 114 15.61 -0.70 3.01
CA ALA A 114 16.47 -1.80 2.57
C ALA A 114 17.54 -1.37 1.52
N GLY A 115 17.74 -0.06 1.32
CA GLY A 115 18.78 0.48 0.43
C GLY A 115 18.38 0.58 -1.06
N GLY A 116 17.11 0.38 -1.40
CA GLY A 116 16.57 0.68 -2.72
C GLY A 116 16.26 2.16 -2.91
N GLU A 117 15.80 2.54 -4.10
CA GLU A 117 15.50 3.94 -4.47
C GLU A 117 14.09 4.07 -5.02
N VAL A 118 13.38 5.10 -4.57
CA VAL A 118 12.06 5.51 -5.07
C VAL A 118 12.16 6.90 -5.67
N LYS A 119 11.51 7.11 -6.80
CA LYS A 119 11.48 8.40 -7.51
C LYS A 119 10.06 8.72 -7.97
N LYS A 120 9.85 9.96 -8.39
CA LYS A 120 8.64 10.35 -9.11
C LYS A 120 8.53 9.54 -10.42
N ALA A 121 7.37 8.94 -10.66
CA ALA A 121 7.08 8.22 -11.89
C ALA A 121 6.83 9.16 -13.07
N ASN A 122 6.98 8.65 -14.30
CA ASN A 122 6.66 9.40 -15.51
C ASN A 122 5.13 9.51 -15.75
N GLY A 123 4.33 8.73 -15.06
CA GLY A 123 2.87 8.75 -15.06
C GLY A 123 2.34 8.59 -13.65
N SER A 124 1.00 8.54 -13.53
CA SER A 124 0.33 8.37 -12.25
C SER A 124 -0.81 7.37 -12.35
N HIS A 125 -1.13 6.74 -11.23
CA HIS A 125 -2.37 6.00 -11.06
C HIS A 125 -3.33 6.84 -10.21
N ILE A 126 -4.48 7.16 -10.74
CA ILE A 126 -5.51 7.95 -10.06
C ILE A 126 -6.77 7.11 -9.98
N GLY A 127 -7.01 6.50 -8.83
CA GLY A 127 -8.13 5.60 -8.57
C GLY A 127 -7.96 4.18 -9.08
N ILE A 128 -7.15 3.96 -10.11
CA ILE A 128 -6.94 2.64 -10.73
C ILE A 128 -5.54 2.48 -11.31
N ALA A 129 -4.96 1.31 -11.12
CA ALA A 129 -3.83 0.79 -11.88
C ALA A 129 -4.33 -0.26 -12.87
N ASN A 130 -4.28 0.08 -14.16
CA ASN A 130 -4.75 -0.78 -15.23
C ASN A 130 -3.69 -1.77 -15.68
N GLU A 131 -4.13 -2.93 -16.17
CA GLU A 131 -3.32 -3.91 -16.87
C GLU A 131 -2.06 -4.33 -16.09
N ILE A 132 -2.18 -4.49 -14.79
CA ILE A 132 -1.10 -5.09 -14.00
C ILE A 132 -0.90 -6.53 -14.50
N THR A 133 0.32 -6.84 -14.88
CA THR A 133 0.69 -8.16 -15.40
C THR A 133 1.67 -8.84 -14.47
N ILE A 134 1.31 -10.02 -13.99
CA ILE A 134 2.15 -10.88 -13.16
C ILE A 134 3.19 -11.56 -14.07
N ASN A 135 4.47 -11.45 -13.72
CA ASN A 135 5.56 -12.12 -14.44
C ASN A 135 5.75 -13.58 -13.95
N GLU A 136 6.72 -14.30 -14.53
CA GLU A 136 6.97 -15.71 -14.17
C GLU A 136 7.30 -15.89 -12.69
N SER A 137 8.12 -15.02 -12.11
CA SER A 137 8.44 -15.05 -10.69
C SER A 137 7.21 -14.83 -9.83
N GLY A 138 6.32 -13.91 -10.25
CA GLY A 138 5.06 -13.64 -9.57
C GLY A 138 4.08 -14.81 -9.66
N LEU A 139 3.99 -15.48 -10.82
CA LEU A 139 3.14 -16.67 -10.97
C LEU A 139 3.58 -17.84 -10.07
N ALA A 140 4.87 -17.94 -9.81
CA ALA A 140 5.43 -18.95 -8.89
C ALA A 140 5.33 -18.53 -7.39
N HIS A 141 5.07 -17.24 -7.12
CA HIS A 141 5.07 -16.72 -5.75
C HIS A 141 3.70 -16.88 -5.07
N PRO A 142 3.64 -17.30 -3.80
CA PRO A 142 2.38 -17.51 -3.09
C PRO A 142 1.48 -16.26 -2.98
N LEU A 143 2.03 -15.05 -3.11
CA LEU A 143 1.28 -13.80 -3.14
C LEU A 143 0.12 -13.84 -4.17
N TYR A 144 0.37 -14.42 -5.33
CA TYR A 144 -0.56 -14.42 -6.46
C TYR A 144 -1.27 -15.76 -6.70
N ARG A 145 -1.25 -16.67 -5.73
CA ARG A 145 -2.05 -17.89 -5.84
C ARG A 145 -3.52 -17.53 -6.07
N ASP A 146 -4.15 -18.13 -7.06
CA ASP A 146 -5.55 -17.90 -7.48
C ASP A 146 -5.85 -16.47 -8.00
N LYS A 147 -4.80 -15.69 -8.36
CA LYS A 147 -4.94 -14.39 -9.01
C LYS A 147 -4.88 -14.52 -10.53
N ASP A 148 -5.71 -13.77 -11.24
CA ASP A 148 -5.64 -13.67 -12.71
C ASP A 148 -4.28 -13.07 -13.12
N LYS A 149 -3.63 -13.63 -14.17
CA LYS A 149 -2.31 -13.18 -14.64
C LYS A 149 -2.27 -11.70 -15.03
N LYS A 150 -3.40 -11.15 -15.48
CA LYS A 150 -3.60 -9.75 -15.83
C LYS A 150 -4.85 -9.24 -15.15
N PHE A 151 -4.73 -8.12 -14.43
CA PHE A 151 -5.83 -7.57 -13.65
C PHE A 151 -5.70 -6.05 -13.48
N ASN A 152 -6.81 -5.42 -13.08
CA ASN A 152 -6.86 -4.04 -12.61
C ASN A 152 -6.96 -4.02 -11.08
N SER A 153 -6.46 -2.97 -10.44
CA SER A 153 -6.57 -2.80 -8.99
C SER A 153 -6.72 -1.34 -8.61
N PRO A 154 -7.42 -1.03 -7.51
CA PRO A 154 -7.44 0.32 -6.96
C PRO A 154 -6.01 0.81 -6.69
N ALA A 155 -5.69 2.04 -7.08
CA ALA A 155 -4.37 2.64 -6.88
C ALA A 155 -4.43 4.17 -6.92
N PHE A 156 -3.60 4.82 -6.10
CA PHE A 156 -3.47 6.26 -6.12
C PHE A 156 -2.01 6.63 -5.80
N ASN A 157 -1.17 6.75 -6.82
CA ASN A 157 0.25 7.03 -6.63
C ASN A 157 0.88 7.81 -7.78
N PHE A 158 1.95 8.55 -7.45
CA PHE A 158 2.76 9.38 -8.35
C PHE A 158 4.20 8.93 -8.42
N ASP A 159 4.58 7.93 -7.65
CA ASP A 159 5.96 7.51 -7.44
C ASP A 159 6.15 6.05 -7.86
N GLU A 160 7.40 5.69 -8.17
CA GLU A 160 7.78 4.34 -8.54
C GLU A 160 9.11 3.91 -7.90
N VAL A 161 9.28 2.62 -7.71
CA VAL A 161 10.57 2.03 -7.34
C VAL A 161 11.50 2.12 -8.55
N LYS A 162 12.61 2.86 -8.41
CA LYS A 162 13.65 3.01 -9.42
C LYS A 162 14.70 1.91 -9.32
N THR A 163 15.16 1.65 -8.10
CA THR A 163 16.16 0.63 -7.80
C THR A 163 15.62 -0.30 -6.73
N LEU A 164 15.58 -1.59 -7.05
CA LEU A 164 15.18 -2.61 -6.09
C LEU A 164 16.24 -2.77 -4.98
N PRO A 165 15.84 -3.15 -3.76
CA PRO A 165 16.78 -3.65 -2.76
C PRO A 165 17.57 -4.84 -3.28
N LYS A 166 18.71 -5.11 -2.65
CA LYS A 166 19.52 -6.30 -2.97
C LYS A 166 18.67 -7.57 -2.87
N ASP A 167 18.81 -8.45 -3.84
CA ASP A 167 18.13 -9.75 -3.96
C ASP A 167 16.60 -9.66 -4.02
N ALA A 168 16.04 -8.45 -4.22
CA ALA A 168 14.60 -8.27 -4.39
C ALA A 168 14.14 -8.74 -5.78
N ILE A 169 12.96 -9.35 -5.82
CA ILE A 169 12.33 -9.88 -7.02
C ILE A 169 11.09 -9.03 -7.35
N CYS A 170 11.03 -8.48 -8.57
CA CYS A 170 9.80 -7.91 -9.09
C CYS A 170 8.84 -9.04 -9.46
N LEU A 171 7.57 -8.93 -9.03
CA LEU A 171 6.55 -9.95 -9.23
C LEU A 171 5.49 -9.55 -10.26
N ALA A 172 5.21 -8.25 -10.38
CA ALA A 172 4.25 -7.71 -11.35
C ALA A 172 4.62 -6.28 -11.76
N SER A 173 4.16 -5.89 -12.95
CA SER A 173 4.42 -4.58 -13.55
C SER A 173 3.23 -4.12 -14.40
N ASN A 174 3.21 -2.83 -14.78
CA ASN A 174 2.38 -2.33 -15.87
C ASN A 174 3.12 -1.25 -16.67
N LYS A 175 2.42 -0.59 -17.60
CA LYS A 175 3.03 0.42 -18.48
C LYS A 175 3.56 1.65 -17.73
N ILE A 176 2.95 2.02 -16.58
CA ILE A 176 3.33 3.21 -15.80
C ILE A 176 4.44 2.86 -14.80
N ASN A 177 4.22 1.82 -13.98
CA ASN A 177 5.19 1.40 -12.97
C ASN A 177 5.81 0.06 -13.35
N LYS A 178 7.13 0.02 -13.46
CA LYS A 178 7.87 -1.23 -13.70
C LYS A 178 7.81 -2.20 -12.53
N VAL A 179 7.52 -1.69 -11.33
CA VAL A 179 7.37 -2.48 -10.11
C VAL A 179 6.00 -2.17 -9.51
N GLN A 180 5.01 -3.02 -9.79
CA GLN A 180 3.70 -3.01 -9.16
C GLN A 180 3.64 -3.88 -7.90
N SER A 181 4.50 -4.89 -7.85
CA SER A 181 4.74 -5.67 -6.66
C SER A 181 6.14 -6.26 -6.65
N LEU A 182 6.62 -6.52 -5.45
CA LEU A 182 7.94 -7.08 -5.20
C LEU A 182 7.95 -8.00 -3.97
N TYR A 183 8.98 -8.82 -3.92
CA TYR A 183 9.32 -9.62 -2.75
C TYR A 183 10.82 -9.51 -2.48
N PHE A 184 11.20 -9.40 -1.23
CA PHE A 184 12.58 -9.60 -0.80
C PHE A 184 12.64 -10.15 0.62
N LYS A 185 13.78 -10.77 0.95
CA LYS A 185 14.13 -11.17 2.30
C LYS A 185 15.29 -10.30 2.79
N ILE A 186 15.14 -9.74 3.99
CA ILE A 186 16.19 -9.00 4.67
C ILE A 186 16.29 -9.52 6.11
N ASN A 187 17.47 -9.97 6.53
CA ASN A 187 17.61 -10.79 7.73
C ASN A 187 16.64 -11.99 7.66
N GLU A 188 15.84 -12.21 8.70
CA GLU A 188 14.80 -13.25 8.70
C GLU A 188 13.42 -12.72 8.28
N THR A 189 13.32 -11.43 7.91
CA THR A 189 12.08 -10.77 7.53
C THR A 189 11.77 -10.99 6.06
N LYS A 190 10.56 -11.50 5.78
CA LYS A 190 9.97 -11.57 4.44
C LYS A 190 9.15 -10.31 4.20
N VAL A 191 9.46 -9.55 3.16
CA VAL A 191 8.73 -8.33 2.77
C VAL A 191 7.99 -8.58 1.46
N TRP A 192 6.67 -8.44 1.49
CA TRP A 192 5.77 -8.48 0.35
C TRP A 192 5.31 -7.06 0.07
N GLY A 193 5.68 -6.50 -1.07
CA GLY A 193 5.38 -5.13 -1.45
C GLY A 193 4.34 -5.05 -2.56
N LEU A 194 3.36 -4.18 -2.41
CA LEU A 194 2.32 -3.86 -3.40
C LEU A 194 2.29 -2.35 -3.62
N GLN A 195 2.29 -1.87 -4.86
CA GLN A 195 2.12 -0.46 -5.17
C GLN A 195 0.64 -0.06 -5.24
N TYR A 196 -0.23 -0.99 -5.54
CA TYR A 196 -1.69 -0.85 -5.59
C TYR A 196 -2.34 -1.24 -4.26
N HIS A 197 -3.66 -1.02 -4.15
CA HIS A 197 -4.42 -1.14 -2.92
C HIS A 197 -5.49 -2.24 -2.98
N PRO A 198 -5.18 -3.51 -2.69
CA PRO A 198 -6.21 -4.56 -2.66
C PRO A 198 -7.24 -4.35 -1.54
N GLU A 199 -6.90 -3.61 -0.48
CA GLU A 199 -7.77 -3.32 0.66
C GLU A 199 -8.77 -2.20 0.40
N ILE A 200 -8.57 -1.38 -0.63
CA ILE A 200 -9.43 -0.23 -0.94
C ILE A 200 -10.40 -0.59 -2.06
N THR A 201 -11.65 -0.11 -1.98
CA THR A 201 -12.63 -0.28 -3.05
C THR A 201 -12.52 0.82 -4.11
N TYR A 202 -13.06 0.58 -5.30
CA TYR A 202 -13.09 1.59 -6.36
C TYR A 202 -13.99 2.77 -5.99
N GLU A 203 -15.09 2.53 -5.24
CA GLU A 203 -15.95 3.59 -4.72
C GLU A 203 -15.19 4.54 -3.81
N LYS A 204 -14.35 3.99 -2.92
CA LYS A 204 -13.49 4.82 -2.07
C LYS A 204 -12.46 5.59 -2.90
N MET A 205 -11.92 5.00 -3.96
CA MET A 205 -11.00 5.72 -4.87
C MET A 205 -11.71 6.88 -5.58
N ILE A 206 -12.97 6.70 -5.98
CA ILE A 206 -13.79 7.78 -6.55
C ILE A 206 -13.95 8.91 -5.53
N SER A 207 -14.32 8.61 -4.28
CA SER A 207 -14.43 9.62 -3.22
C SER A 207 -13.10 10.36 -2.97
N LEU A 208 -11.96 9.66 -3.04
CA LEU A 208 -10.63 10.28 -2.93
C LEU A 208 -10.31 11.21 -4.11
N ILE A 209 -10.72 10.86 -5.32
CA ILE A 209 -10.56 11.71 -6.51
C ILE A 209 -11.39 12.98 -6.33
N GLU A 210 -12.65 12.86 -5.95
CA GLU A 210 -13.56 13.99 -5.72
C GLU A 210 -13.02 14.89 -4.59
N PHE A 211 -12.58 14.32 -3.48
CA PHE A 211 -11.98 15.04 -2.36
C PHE A 211 -10.71 15.81 -2.74
N ARG A 212 -9.95 15.31 -3.71
CA ARG A 212 -8.66 15.88 -4.14
C ARG A 212 -8.75 16.60 -5.50
N LYS A 213 -9.95 16.85 -6.04
CA LYS A 213 -10.13 17.32 -7.42
C LYS A 213 -9.31 18.59 -7.73
N ASP A 214 -9.38 19.60 -6.87
CA ASP A 214 -8.66 20.86 -7.07
C ASP A 214 -7.15 20.64 -7.07
N LYS A 215 -6.64 19.83 -6.14
CA LYS A 215 -5.22 19.45 -6.09
C LYS A 215 -4.77 18.69 -7.34
N LEU A 216 -5.63 17.85 -7.92
CA LEU A 216 -5.34 17.08 -9.13
C LEU A 216 -5.28 17.96 -10.37
N ILE A 217 -6.12 18.99 -10.45
CA ILE A 217 -6.15 19.96 -11.55
C ILE A 217 -5.04 21.01 -11.39
N GLU A 218 -5.03 21.73 -10.28
CA GLU A 218 -4.21 22.92 -10.10
C GLU A 218 -2.74 22.62 -9.77
N ASN A 219 -2.52 21.69 -8.81
CA ASN A 219 -1.19 21.43 -8.28
C ASN A 219 -0.47 20.28 -9.00
N ARG A 220 -1.16 19.16 -9.19
CA ARG A 220 -0.58 17.98 -9.84
C ARG A 220 -0.67 18.00 -11.35
N LYS A 221 -1.61 18.80 -11.90
CA LYS A 221 -1.87 18.94 -13.35
C LYS A 221 -2.07 17.60 -14.06
N VAL A 222 -2.73 16.66 -13.39
CA VAL A 222 -3.06 15.33 -13.93
C VAL A 222 -4.26 15.42 -14.85
N PHE A 223 -5.23 16.25 -14.48
CA PHE A 223 -6.42 16.58 -15.27
C PHE A 223 -6.37 18.06 -15.67
N LYS A 224 -6.96 18.38 -16.81
CA LYS A 224 -7.05 19.76 -17.34
C LYS A 224 -8.31 20.48 -16.87
N SER A 225 -9.35 19.71 -16.52
CA SER A 225 -10.67 20.24 -16.18
C SER A 225 -11.44 19.27 -15.26
N GLU A 226 -12.53 19.75 -14.64
CA GLU A 226 -13.47 18.90 -13.93
C GLU A 226 -14.10 17.85 -14.85
N LYS A 227 -14.35 18.19 -16.12
CA LYS A 227 -14.87 17.26 -17.12
C LYS A 227 -13.95 16.04 -17.32
N ASP A 228 -12.64 16.26 -17.35
CA ASP A 228 -11.68 15.14 -17.46
C ASP A 228 -11.76 14.21 -16.23
N ILE A 229 -12.01 14.77 -15.04
CA ILE A 229 -12.21 13.99 -13.81
C ILE A 229 -13.52 13.18 -13.89
N GLU A 230 -14.63 13.79 -14.33
CA GLU A 230 -15.92 13.11 -14.49
C GLU A 230 -15.82 11.93 -15.48
N ASP A 231 -15.14 12.14 -16.61
CA ASP A 231 -14.92 11.09 -17.62
C ASP A 231 -14.04 9.97 -17.05
N HIS A 232 -13.01 10.31 -16.28
CA HIS A 232 -12.16 9.34 -15.58
C HIS A 232 -12.92 8.56 -14.50
N ILE A 233 -13.75 9.23 -13.69
CA ILE A 233 -14.62 8.58 -12.70
C ILE A 233 -15.61 7.64 -13.42
N SER A 234 -16.17 8.06 -14.55
CA SER A 234 -17.06 7.24 -15.34
C SER A 234 -16.38 5.96 -15.86
N PHE A 235 -15.08 6.05 -16.19
CA PHE A 235 -14.25 4.88 -16.52
C PHE A 235 -14.08 3.96 -15.29
N ILE A 236 -13.76 4.50 -14.11
CA ILE A 236 -13.60 3.69 -12.88
C ILE A 236 -14.92 3.03 -12.46
N LYS A 237 -16.08 3.69 -12.67
CA LYS A 237 -17.40 3.11 -12.37
C LYS A 237 -17.68 1.82 -13.15
N LYS A 238 -17.09 1.60 -14.32
CA LYS A 238 -17.18 0.32 -15.03
C LYS A 238 -16.46 -0.80 -14.25
N GLU A 239 -15.33 -0.48 -13.63
CA GLU A 239 -14.60 -1.45 -12.77
C GLU A 239 -15.41 -1.79 -11.51
N VAL A 240 -16.14 -0.82 -10.91
CA VAL A 240 -17.04 -1.09 -9.78
C VAL A 240 -18.03 -2.22 -10.13
N SER A 241 -18.63 -2.16 -11.32
CA SER A 241 -19.67 -3.11 -11.75
C SER A 241 -19.17 -4.53 -12.01
N ILE A 242 -17.88 -4.70 -12.33
CA ILE A 242 -17.27 -5.99 -12.65
C ILE A 242 -16.31 -6.51 -11.56
N SER A 243 -15.96 -5.66 -10.60
CA SER A 243 -14.99 -5.99 -9.54
C SER A 243 -15.54 -7.08 -8.62
N ASN A 244 -14.78 -8.14 -8.47
CA ASN A 244 -15.03 -9.19 -7.48
C ASN A 244 -14.17 -8.94 -6.24
N LYS A 245 -14.80 -8.82 -5.07
CA LYS A 245 -14.14 -8.53 -3.79
C LYS A 245 -13.07 -9.57 -3.45
N GLU A 246 -13.37 -10.86 -3.61
CA GLU A 246 -12.43 -11.94 -3.29
C GLU A 246 -11.22 -11.91 -4.21
N LYS A 247 -11.43 -11.76 -5.53
CA LYS A 247 -10.34 -11.64 -6.50
C LYS A 247 -9.49 -10.39 -6.28
N ARG A 248 -10.13 -9.26 -5.89
CA ARG A 248 -9.41 -8.02 -5.59
C ARG A 248 -8.46 -8.18 -4.41
N MET A 249 -8.89 -8.90 -3.37
CA MET A 249 -8.17 -9.01 -2.09
C MET A 249 -7.36 -10.32 -1.92
N VAL A 250 -7.15 -11.07 -3.00
CA VAL A 250 -6.41 -12.37 -2.96
C VAL A 250 -5.05 -12.24 -2.29
N GLU A 251 -4.33 -11.15 -2.52
CA GLU A 251 -3.02 -10.90 -1.95
C GLU A 251 -3.06 -10.84 -0.42
N LEU A 252 -4.09 -10.22 0.15
CA LEU A 252 -4.28 -10.15 1.61
C LEU A 252 -4.53 -11.55 2.20
N LYS A 253 -5.42 -12.33 1.56
CA LYS A 253 -5.69 -13.72 1.94
C LYS A 253 -4.42 -14.56 1.89
N ASN A 254 -3.68 -14.46 0.80
CA ASN A 254 -2.48 -15.25 0.60
C ASN A 254 -1.38 -14.88 1.60
N TRP A 255 -1.24 -13.59 1.94
CA TRP A 255 -0.31 -13.16 2.95
C TRP A 255 -0.72 -13.65 4.36
N LEU A 256 -2.01 -13.54 4.74
CA LEU A 256 -2.52 -14.07 6.01
C LEU A 256 -2.23 -15.58 6.18
N ASN A 257 -2.30 -16.34 5.10
CA ASN A 257 -2.01 -17.78 5.09
C ASN A 257 -0.51 -18.10 5.29
N GLN A 258 0.40 -17.13 5.22
CA GLN A 258 1.83 -17.30 5.48
C GLN A 258 2.21 -16.98 6.94
N LEU A 259 1.28 -16.47 7.71
CA LEU A 259 1.51 -16.16 9.11
C LEU A 259 1.39 -17.43 9.96
N ASP A 260 2.38 -17.67 10.78
CA ASP A 260 2.42 -18.78 11.75
C ASP A 260 1.47 -18.50 12.94
#